data_88eaaa5f1df70e279eaec48264076f7b
#
_entry.id   88eaaa5f1df70e279eaec48264076f7b
#
_cell.length_a   1.000
_cell.length_b   1.000
_cell.length_c   1.000
_cell.angle_alpha   90.00
_cell.angle_beta   90.00
_cell.angle_gamma   90.00
#
_symmetry.space_group_name_H-M   'P 1'
#
loop_
_entity.id
_entity.type
_entity.pdbx_description
1 polymer ?
#
loop_
_entity_poly.entity_id
_entity_poly.type
_entity_poly.pdbx_seq_one_letter_code
_entity_poly.pdbx_strand_id
1 'polypeptide(L)'
;VRQAFDGEGTPTRRLSLIEGGTLRNFLHSEATARAFGVQPTGHAGLGAKVSVGPDWLVVGSNPQVSSGNSLNHRTESGPFVLIEDLSALHAGVKATQGSFSLPFDGWLVNNGERVSVEAATVAGDIRSVLNGIAHLEADSEITHRGVSPHVWVDGLSITGEA
;
A
#
# COMPACT_ATOMS: atom_id res chain seq x y z
N VAL A 1 4.07 17.93 5.53
CA VAL A 1 2.89 18.02 6.42
C VAL A 1 1.97 19.06 5.84
N ARG A 2 0.74 18.70 5.48
CA ARG A 2 -0.24 19.62 4.87
C ARG A 2 -1.05 20.39 5.92
N GLN A 3 -1.16 19.85 7.12
CA GLN A 3 -1.89 20.46 8.22
C GLN A 3 -1.02 20.45 9.48
N ALA A 4 -1.08 21.52 10.27
CA ALA A 4 -0.31 21.63 11.50
C ALA A 4 -0.89 20.75 12.62
N PHE A 5 -2.20 20.54 12.60
CA PHE A 5 -2.94 19.75 13.57
C PHE A 5 -3.90 18.79 12.87
N ASP A 6 -4.16 17.67 13.49
CA ASP A 6 -5.19 16.72 13.04
C ASP A 6 -6.61 17.21 13.45
N GLY A 7 -7.63 16.38 13.17
CA GLY A 7 -9.02 16.71 13.47
C GLY A 7 -9.32 16.86 14.97
N GLU A 8 -8.53 16.31 15.85
CA GLU A 8 -8.68 16.44 17.32
C GLU A 8 -7.79 17.53 17.93
N GLY A 9 -7.03 18.27 17.08
CA GLY A 9 -6.13 19.34 17.53
C GLY A 9 -4.75 18.83 17.96
N THR A 10 -4.45 17.56 17.73
CA THR A 10 -3.12 17.01 18.01
C THR A 10 -2.14 17.42 16.90
N PRO A 11 -0.92 17.92 17.24
CA PRO A 11 0.07 18.27 16.23
C PRO A 11 0.39 17.11 15.30
N THR A 12 0.32 17.34 14.00
CA THR A 12 0.65 16.31 12.99
C THR A 12 2.15 16.09 12.94
N ARG A 13 2.56 14.86 12.70
CA ARG A 13 3.98 14.50 12.56
C ARG A 13 4.16 13.36 11.57
N ARG A 14 5.35 13.28 11.02
CA ARG A 14 5.76 12.09 10.29
C ARG A 14 5.94 10.93 11.27
N LEU A 15 5.32 9.81 10.96
CA LEU A 15 5.40 8.59 11.76
C LEU A 15 5.76 7.42 10.85
N SER A 16 6.80 6.69 11.21
CA SER A 16 7.16 5.46 10.54
C SER A 16 6.28 4.33 11.06
N LEU A 17 5.55 3.66 10.18
CA LEU A 17 4.71 2.52 10.53
C LEU A 17 5.48 1.21 10.43
N ILE A 18 6.23 1.03 9.34
CA ILE A 18 7.04 -0.17 9.07
C ILE A 18 8.46 0.28 8.71
N GLU A 19 9.44 -0.32 9.36
CA GLU A 19 10.85 -0.11 9.09
C GLU A 19 11.58 -1.44 8.99
N GLY A 20 12.26 -1.66 7.86
CA GLY A 20 12.99 -2.90 7.62
C GLY A 20 12.12 -4.16 7.76
N GLY A 21 10.88 -4.11 7.27
CA GLY A 21 9.91 -5.21 7.37
C GLY A 21 9.28 -5.39 8.76
N THR A 22 9.62 -4.54 9.74
CA THR A 22 9.09 -4.63 11.11
C THR A 22 8.05 -3.54 11.35
N LEU A 23 6.86 -3.92 11.82
CA LEU A 23 5.84 -2.98 12.29
C LEU A 23 6.33 -2.28 13.55
N ARG A 24 6.44 -0.96 13.52
CA ARG A 24 6.97 -0.11 14.59
C ARG A 24 5.89 0.63 15.35
N ASN A 25 4.93 1.19 14.64
CA ASN A 25 3.92 2.06 15.23
C ASN A 25 2.54 1.79 14.65
N PHE A 26 1.53 2.17 15.43
CA PHE A 26 0.16 2.31 14.99
C PHE A 26 -0.24 3.78 14.98
N LEU A 27 -1.25 4.12 14.21
CA LEU A 27 -1.87 5.45 14.26
C LEU A 27 -2.92 5.46 15.39
N HIS A 28 -2.93 6.53 16.17
CA HIS A 28 -3.84 6.68 17.31
C HIS A 28 -4.53 8.03 17.31
N SER A 29 -5.85 8.01 17.53
CA SER A 29 -6.64 9.15 18.00
C SER A 29 -6.45 9.36 19.49
N GLU A 30 -6.97 10.45 20.07
CA GLU A 30 -6.99 10.65 21.52
C GLU A 30 -7.67 9.48 22.26
N ALA A 31 -8.79 8.98 21.72
CA ALA A 31 -9.53 7.89 22.34
C ALA A 31 -8.74 6.58 22.34
N THR A 32 -8.15 6.21 21.19
CA THR A 32 -7.35 4.97 21.10
C THR A 32 -6.02 5.10 21.84
N ALA A 33 -5.38 6.26 21.81
CA ALA A 33 -4.17 6.52 22.57
C ALA A 33 -4.39 6.30 24.06
N ARG A 34 -5.49 6.84 24.60
CA ARG A 34 -5.88 6.65 26.01
C ARG A 34 -6.16 5.19 26.32
N ALA A 35 -6.88 4.47 25.44
CA ALA A 35 -7.20 3.06 25.64
C ALA A 35 -5.95 2.15 25.68
N PHE A 36 -4.92 2.50 24.93
CA PHE A 36 -3.68 1.73 24.84
C PHE A 36 -2.53 2.29 25.71
N GLY A 37 -2.76 3.39 26.43
CA GLY A 37 -1.75 4.00 27.28
C GLY A 37 -0.56 4.60 26.52
N VAL A 38 -0.80 5.07 25.29
CA VAL A 38 0.22 5.69 24.43
C VAL A 38 -0.14 7.14 24.11
N GLN A 39 0.73 7.84 23.38
CA GLN A 39 0.45 9.22 22.94
C GLN A 39 -0.33 9.21 21.62
N PRO A 40 -1.24 10.17 21.39
CA PRO A 40 -1.90 10.36 20.12
C PRO A 40 -0.87 10.71 19.03
N THR A 41 -1.16 10.35 17.81
CA THR A 41 -0.17 10.40 16.74
C THR A 41 -0.32 11.57 15.76
N GLY A 42 -1.41 12.35 15.89
CA GLY A 42 -1.68 13.48 15.00
C GLY A 42 -2.20 13.02 13.61
N HIS A 43 -3.03 11.97 13.59
CA HIS A 43 -3.58 11.38 12.37
C HIS A 43 -5.08 11.12 12.48
N ALA A 44 -5.78 11.83 13.37
CA ALA A 44 -7.22 11.71 13.51
C ALA A 44 -7.96 12.59 12.49
N GLY A 45 -8.91 12.01 11.79
CA GLY A 45 -9.85 12.72 10.93
C GLY A 45 -11.18 12.94 11.64
N LEU A 46 -11.78 14.12 11.46
CA LEU A 46 -13.13 14.41 11.93
C LEU A 46 -14.15 14.12 10.83
N GLY A 47 -15.20 13.41 11.20
CA GLY A 47 -16.35 13.11 10.38
C GLY A 47 -17.54 12.85 11.31
N ALA A 48 -18.50 12.06 10.87
CA ALA A 48 -19.59 11.59 11.75
C ALA A 48 -19.05 10.78 12.95
N LYS A 49 -17.88 10.18 12.78
CA LYS A 49 -17.06 9.57 13.83
C LYS A 49 -15.61 9.93 13.59
N VAL A 50 -14.83 10.00 14.67
CA VAL A 50 -13.37 10.11 14.56
C VAL A 50 -12.82 8.86 13.90
N SER A 51 -12.06 9.05 12.86
CA SER A 51 -11.32 8.00 12.15
C SER A 51 -9.82 8.24 12.27
N VAL A 52 -9.03 7.21 12.12
CA VAL A 52 -7.57 7.32 12.13
C VAL A 52 -7.03 6.83 10.80
N GLY A 53 -6.21 7.64 10.16
CA GLY A 53 -5.60 7.29 8.89
C GLY A 53 -4.47 8.25 8.51
N PRO A 54 -3.60 7.86 7.58
CA PRO A 54 -2.57 8.75 7.08
C PRO A 54 -3.17 9.76 6.10
N ASP A 55 -2.84 11.04 6.26
CA ASP A 55 -3.15 12.07 5.25
C ASP A 55 -2.27 11.92 4.02
N TRP A 56 -1.07 11.40 4.20
CA TRP A 56 -0.07 11.23 3.17
C TRP A 56 0.80 10.01 3.47
N LEU A 57 0.65 8.96 2.68
CA LEU A 57 1.44 7.75 2.82
C LEU A 57 2.72 7.83 1.97
N VAL A 58 3.83 7.43 2.54
CA VAL A 58 5.10 7.31 1.81
C VAL A 58 5.58 5.87 1.91
N VAL A 59 5.66 5.21 0.78
CA VAL A 59 6.33 3.93 0.63
C VAL A 59 7.72 4.23 0.09
N GLY A 60 8.75 3.90 0.84
CA GLY A 60 10.14 4.16 0.47
C GLY A 60 10.93 2.87 0.33
N SER A 61 11.78 2.81 -0.69
CA SER A 61 12.84 1.82 -0.74
C SER A 61 13.91 2.17 0.29
N ASN A 62 14.46 1.17 0.97
CA ASN A 62 15.69 1.37 1.73
C ASN A 62 16.81 1.66 0.71
N PRO A 63 17.48 2.82 0.77
CA PRO A 63 18.55 3.15 -0.19
C PRO A 63 19.70 2.14 -0.18
N GLN A 64 19.78 1.25 0.82
CA GLN A 64 20.76 0.16 0.86
C GLN A 64 20.30 -1.11 0.12
N VAL A 65 19.04 -1.18 -0.28
CA VAL A 65 18.45 -2.34 -1.01
C VAL A 65 18.18 -2.02 -2.48
N SER A 66 18.20 -0.75 -2.86
CA SER A 66 18.02 -0.33 -4.25
C SER A 66 19.29 -0.56 -5.08
N SER A 67 19.53 -1.78 -5.45
CA SER A 67 20.51 -2.13 -6.47
C SER A 67 19.83 -2.99 -7.51
N GLY A 68 19.31 -2.36 -8.53
CA GLY A 68 18.80 -3.09 -9.67
C GLY A 68 17.82 -2.25 -10.46
N ASN A 69 18.15 -2.04 -11.69
CA ASN A 69 17.28 -1.44 -12.66
C ASN A 69 15.89 -2.05 -12.59
N SER A 70 14.93 -1.21 -12.47
CA SER A 70 13.57 -1.18 -12.97
C SER A 70 13.03 -2.46 -13.63
N LEU A 71 11.78 -2.50 -13.97
CA LEU A 71 11.03 -3.56 -14.70
C LEU A 71 11.85 -4.59 -15.52
N ASN A 72 13.03 -4.21 -15.96
CA ASN A 72 13.93 -5.09 -16.73
C ASN A 72 14.51 -6.26 -15.93
N HIS A 73 14.59 -6.17 -14.62
CA HIS A 73 15.18 -7.23 -13.81
C HIS A 73 14.27 -8.46 -13.70
N ARG A 74 12.95 -8.27 -13.80
CA ARG A 74 11.98 -9.38 -13.67
C ARG A 74 11.43 -9.90 -15.01
N THR A 75 11.64 -9.20 -16.11
CA THR A 75 11.31 -9.73 -17.45
C THR A 75 12.10 -10.99 -17.78
N GLU A 76 13.26 -11.17 -17.14
CA GLU A 76 14.06 -12.41 -17.23
C GLU A 76 13.51 -13.54 -16.33
N SER A 77 12.58 -13.26 -15.42
CA SER A 77 12.09 -14.20 -14.40
C SER A 77 10.75 -14.84 -14.72
N GLY A 78 10.17 -14.58 -15.89
CA GLY A 78 8.89 -15.13 -16.33
C GLY A 78 7.75 -14.10 -16.38
N PRO A 79 6.53 -14.54 -16.71
CA PRO A 79 5.38 -13.66 -16.85
C PRO A 79 4.97 -13.04 -15.51
N PHE A 80 4.48 -11.80 -15.57
CA PHE A 80 3.92 -11.10 -14.42
C PHE A 80 2.70 -10.27 -14.82
N VAL A 81 1.88 -9.90 -13.83
CA VAL A 81 0.74 -9.02 -14.03
C VAL A 81 1.08 -7.63 -13.50
N LEU A 82 0.99 -6.62 -14.37
CA LEU A 82 1.09 -5.21 -14.01
C LEU A 82 -0.31 -4.69 -13.71
N ILE A 83 -0.58 -4.36 -12.47
CA ILE A 83 -1.83 -3.75 -12.02
C ILE A 83 -1.67 -2.24 -12.08
N GLU A 84 -2.51 -1.57 -12.86
CA GLU A 84 -2.50 -0.11 -13.01
C GLU A 84 -3.54 0.57 -12.12
N ASP A 85 -4.72 -0.03 -12.01
CA ASP A 85 -5.79 0.51 -11.16
C ASP A 85 -6.54 -0.59 -10.41
N LEU A 86 -6.99 -0.27 -9.20
CA LEU A 86 -7.76 -1.15 -8.33
C LEU A 86 -9.15 -0.55 -8.11
N SER A 87 -10.17 -1.29 -8.46
CA SER A 87 -11.56 -0.89 -8.29
C SER A 87 -12.21 -1.44 -7.02
N ALA A 88 -13.37 -0.90 -6.67
CA ALA A 88 -14.24 -1.40 -5.60
C ALA A 88 -13.57 -1.54 -4.21
N LEU A 89 -12.60 -0.70 -3.88
CA LEU A 89 -11.88 -0.73 -2.59
C LEU A 89 -12.81 -0.70 -1.37
N HIS A 90 -13.97 -0.03 -1.48
CA HIS A 90 -14.96 0.07 -0.41
C HIS A 90 -15.75 -1.23 -0.16
N ALA A 91 -15.84 -2.11 -1.15
CA ALA A 91 -16.61 -3.35 -1.09
C ALA A 91 -15.72 -4.60 -1.03
N GLY A 92 -14.58 -4.58 -1.70
CA GLY A 92 -13.67 -5.71 -1.83
C GLY A 92 -12.67 -5.88 -0.69
N VAL A 93 -12.62 -4.95 0.29
CA VAL A 93 -11.71 -5.02 1.43
C VAL A 93 -12.44 -5.32 2.72
N LYS A 94 -12.03 -6.36 3.44
CA LYS A 94 -12.50 -6.71 4.78
C LYS A 94 -11.45 -6.33 5.82
N ALA A 95 -11.43 -5.06 6.21
CA ALA A 95 -10.38 -4.48 7.04
C ALA A 95 -10.14 -5.24 8.37
N THR A 96 -11.20 -5.77 9.01
CA THR A 96 -11.09 -6.53 10.26
C THR A 96 -10.41 -7.89 10.10
N GLN A 97 -10.46 -8.46 8.90
CA GLN A 97 -9.81 -9.73 8.56
C GLN A 97 -8.48 -9.53 7.83
N GLY A 98 -8.24 -8.31 7.34
CA GLY A 98 -7.11 -8.00 6.49
C GLY A 98 -7.20 -8.57 5.08
N SER A 99 -8.31 -9.21 4.70
CA SER A 99 -8.48 -9.86 3.40
C SER A 99 -9.06 -8.91 2.37
N PHE A 100 -8.74 -9.15 1.12
CA PHE A 100 -9.26 -8.41 -0.02
C PHE A 100 -9.51 -9.30 -1.24
N SER A 101 -10.42 -8.85 -2.09
CA SER A 101 -10.66 -9.36 -3.43
C SER A 101 -11.12 -8.18 -4.28
N LEU A 102 -10.26 -7.72 -5.17
CA LEU A 102 -10.40 -6.44 -5.85
C LEU A 102 -10.32 -6.62 -7.36
N PRO A 103 -11.33 -6.16 -8.12
CA PRO A 103 -11.17 -6.01 -9.55
C PRO A 103 -10.03 -5.03 -9.88
N PHE A 104 -9.32 -5.32 -10.94
CA PHE A 104 -8.24 -4.46 -11.41
C PHE A 104 -8.21 -4.36 -12.93
N ASP A 105 -7.62 -3.26 -13.39
CA ASP A 105 -7.20 -3.07 -14.77
C ASP A 105 -5.68 -3.14 -14.87
N GLY A 106 -5.19 -3.77 -15.94
CA GLY A 106 -3.75 -3.94 -16.09
C GLY A 106 -3.34 -4.80 -17.26
N TRP A 107 -2.15 -5.36 -17.19
CA TRP A 107 -1.50 -6.08 -18.28
C TRP A 107 -0.86 -7.37 -17.80
N LEU A 108 -1.06 -8.43 -18.54
CA LEU A 108 -0.18 -9.59 -18.48
C LEU A 108 1.07 -9.28 -19.34
N VAL A 109 2.21 -9.29 -18.69
CA VAL A 109 3.51 -9.03 -19.35
C VAL A 109 4.28 -10.32 -19.42
N ASN A 110 4.65 -10.73 -20.65
CA ASN A 110 5.44 -11.92 -20.90
C ASN A 110 6.48 -11.63 -21.98
N ASN A 111 7.75 -11.81 -21.67
CA ASN A 111 8.87 -11.55 -22.59
C ASN A 111 8.81 -10.16 -23.27
N GLY A 112 8.31 -9.14 -22.55
CA GLY A 112 8.16 -7.79 -23.06
C GLY A 112 6.88 -7.51 -23.85
N GLU A 113 6.12 -8.54 -24.22
CA GLU A 113 4.78 -8.38 -24.76
C GLU A 113 3.77 -8.07 -23.66
N ARG A 114 2.82 -7.18 -23.95
CA ARG A 114 1.75 -6.78 -23.02
C ARG A 114 0.40 -7.16 -23.62
N VAL A 115 -0.36 -7.94 -22.89
CA VAL A 115 -1.75 -8.29 -23.21
C VAL A 115 -2.65 -7.67 -22.16
N SER A 116 -3.67 -6.93 -22.60
CA SER A 116 -4.65 -6.35 -21.68
C SER A 116 -5.39 -7.46 -20.93
N VAL A 117 -5.52 -7.30 -19.64
CA VAL A 117 -6.27 -8.23 -18.78
C VAL A 117 -7.58 -7.58 -18.43
N GLU A 118 -8.68 -8.18 -18.87
CA GLU A 118 -10.03 -7.70 -18.62
C GLU A 118 -10.73 -8.56 -17.56
N ALA A 119 -11.67 -7.93 -16.81
CA ALA A 119 -12.47 -8.59 -15.79
C ALA A 119 -11.65 -9.41 -14.77
N ALA A 120 -10.44 -8.95 -14.49
CA ALA A 120 -9.53 -9.64 -13.59
C ALA A 120 -9.73 -9.23 -12.14
N THR A 121 -9.36 -10.11 -11.24
CA THR A 121 -9.45 -9.91 -9.80
C THR A 121 -8.15 -10.34 -9.14
N VAL A 122 -7.62 -9.49 -8.26
CA VAL A 122 -6.54 -9.84 -7.36
C VAL A 122 -7.09 -10.09 -5.96
N ALA A 123 -6.72 -11.20 -5.36
CA ALA A 123 -7.18 -11.59 -4.02
C ALA A 123 -6.02 -12.01 -3.12
N GLY A 124 -6.19 -11.74 -1.83
CA GLY A 124 -5.20 -12.07 -0.82
C GLY A 124 -5.54 -11.47 0.54
N ASP A 125 -4.54 -11.35 1.36
CA ASP A 125 -4.60 -10.63 2.63
C ASP A 125 -3.37 -9.71 2.79
N ILE A 126 -3.48 -8.71 3.65
CA ILE A 126 -2.43 -7.68 3.82
C ILE A 126 -1.10 -8.27 4.32
N ARG A 127 -1.12 -9.36 5.08
CA ARG A 127 0.11 -10.01 5.53
C ARG A 127 0.82 -10.69 4.36
N SER A 128 0.05 -11.35 3.48
CA SER A 128 0.59 -11.94 2.25
C SER A 128 1.20 -10.87 1.37
N VAL A 129 0.54 -9.71 1.20
CA VAL A 129 1.10 -8.57 0.46
C VAL A 129 2.43 -8.13 1.09
N LEU A 130 2.44 -7.83 2.39
CA LEU A 130 3.63 -7.29 3.07
C LEU A 130 4.79 -8.29 3.10
N ASN A 131 4.50 -9.57 3.29
CA ASN A 131 5.52 -10.63 3.28
C ASN A 131 5.99 -11.00 1.88
N GLY A 132 5.12 -10.81 0.88
CA GLY A 132 5.38 -11.09 -0.53
C GLY A 132 6.10 -9.96 -1.27
N ILE A 133 6.39 -8.82 -0.62
CA ILE A 133 7.16 -7.74 -1.25
C ILE A 133 8.56 -8.27 -1.58
N ALA A 134 8.78 -8.50 -2.85
CA ALA A 134 10.05 -9.00 -3.36
C ALA A 134 10.99 -7.87 -3.77
N HIS A 135 10.44 -6.75 -4.27
CA HIS A 135 11.24 -5.62 -4.72
C HIS A 135 10.41 -4.33 -4.72
N LEU A 136 11.10 -3.20 -4.48
CA LEU A 136 10.58 -1.85 -4.67
C LEU A 136 11.40 -1.17 -5.75
N GLU A 137 10.73 -0.59 -6.75
CA GLU A 137 11.39 0.15 -7.82
C GLU A 137 12.09 1.42 -7.28
N ALA A 138 13.07 1.92 -8.02
CA ALA A 138 13.79 3.13 -7.61
C ALA A 138 12.94 4.40 -7.82
N ASP A 139 12.18 4.44 -8.90
CA ASP A 139 11.36 5.58 -9.27
C ASP A 139 10.01 5.51 -8.54
N SER A 140 9.61 6.63 -7.96
CA SER A 140 8.37 6.74 -7.21
C SER A 140 7.38 7.66 -7.89
N GLU A 141 6.13 7.28 -7.90
CA GLU A 141 5.02 8.11 -8.34
C GLU A 141 4.44 8.91 -7.18
N ILE A 142 4.05 10.15 -7.48
CA ILE A 142 3.39 11.04 -6.52
C ILE A 142 1.92 11.13 -6.88
N THR A 143 1.06 10.69 -5.97
CA THR A 143 -0.39 10.79 -6.09
C THR A 143 -0.96 11.81 -5.10
N HIS A 144 -2.26 12.04 -5.17
CA HIS A 144 -2.94 12.89 -4.17
C HIS A 144 -2.95 12.29 -2.76
N ARG A 145 -2.67 11.01 -2.60
CA ARG A 145 -2.68 10.27 -1.32
C ARG A 145 -1.31 9.91 -0.78
N GLY A 146 -0.27 10.02 -1.60
CA GLY A 146 1.06 9.61 -1.14
C GLY A 146 2.09 9.52 -2.25
N VAL A 147 3.20 8.91 -1.88
CA VAL A 147 4.32 8.60 -2.76
C VAL A 147 4.61 7.11 -2.65
N SER A 148 4.67 6.42 -3.76
CA SER A 148 5.01 5.00 -3.81
C SER A 148 5.78 4.66 -5.08
N PRO A 149 6.81 3.84 -5.01
CA PRO A 149 7.37 3.18 -6.18
C PRO A 149 6.41 2.10 -6.67
N HIS A 150 6.68 1.51 -7.83
CA HIS A 150 6.09 0.23 -8.17
C HIS A 150 6.58 -0.85 -7.19
N VAL A 151 5.65 -1.67 -6.73
CA VAL A 151 5.91 -2.69 -5.71
C VAL A 151 5.69 -4.06 -6.33
N TRP A 152 6.71 -4.90 -6.31
CA TRP A 152 6.63 -6.28 -6.75
C TRP A 152 6.21 -7.18 -5.59
N VAL A 153 5.12 -7.91 -5.79
CA VAL A 153 4.55 -8.77 -4.76
C VAL A 153 4.37 -10.17 -5.32
N ASP A 154 4.94 -11.15 -4.63
CA ASP A 154 4.77 -12.56 -4.96
C ASP A 154 3.64 -13.19 -4.13
N GLY A 155 3.02 -14.25 -4.66
CA GLY A 155 2.12 -15.11 -3.91
C GLY A 155 0.66 -14.62 -3.81
N LEU A 156 0.27 -13.60 -4.56
CA LEU A 156 -1.14 -13.20 -4.65
C LEU A 156 -1.90 -14.04 -5.67
N SER A 157 -3.17 -14.26 -5.40
CA SER A 157 -4.06 -14.97 -6.32
C SER A 157 -4.64 -13.99 -7.33
N ILE A 158 -4.45 -14.29 -8.62
CA ILE A 158 -5.02 -13.53 -9.73
C ILE A 158 -5.91 -14.45 -10.53
N THR A 159 -7.13 -14.00 -10.82
CA THR A 159 -8.10 -14.66 -11.69
C THR A 159 -8.61 -13.67 -12.71
N GLY A 160 -8.76 -14.12 -13.95
CA GLY A 160 -9.21 -13.30 -15.07
C GLY A 160 -9.01 -14.03 -16.40
N GLU A 161 -9.50 -13.44 -17.47
CA GLU A 161 -9.28 -13.88 -18.84
C GLU A 161 -8.26 -12.93 -19.48
N ALA A 162 -7.35 -13.48 -20.28
CA ALA A 162 -6.35 -12.74 -21.05
C ALA A 162 -6.59 -12.89 -22.54
#